data_cd18175ee86450cffdde6d273424f0bf
#
_entry.id   cd18175ee86450cffdde6d273424f0bf
#
_cell.length_a   1.000
_cell.length_b   1.000
_cell.length_c   1.000
_cell.angle_alpha   90.00
_cell.angle_beta   90.00
_cell.angle_gamma   90.00
#
_symmetry.space_group_name_H-M   'P 1'
#
loop_
_entity.id
_entity.type
_entity.pdbx_description
1 polymer ?
#
loop_
_entity_poly.entity_id
_entity_poly.type
_entity_poly.pdbx_seq_one_letter_code
_entity_poly.pdbx_strand_id
1 'polypeptide(L)'
;MAYNAQFDLNFLFWFLRPFALVDVLKKPRFLDALTVYRDRRDYPHKLCNAIEAYGLTDAVNSHRAVDDARATVQLLEAMAAERDDLAQYIDLFGTHPKYGISGRKISSVTYHPQPYQRTVPLYELL
;
A
#
# COMPACT_ATOMS: atom_id res chain seq x y z
N MET A 1 -4.36 4.14 -5.99
CA MET A 1 -3.91 2.85 -5.46
C MET A 1 -2.48 2.56 -5.86
N ALA A 2 -1.72 1.93 -5.00
CA ALA A 2 -0.36 1.52 -5.27
C ALA A 2 0.02 0.31 -4.42
N TYR A 3 1.14 -0.31 -4.73
CA TYR A 3 1.82 -1.27 -3.87
C TYR A 3 3.03 -0.56 -3.26
N ASN A 4 3.03 -0.37 -1.93
CA ASN A 4 3.97 0.48 -1.22
C ASN A 4 3.76 1.97 -1.55
N ALA A 5 2.56 2.44 -1.31
CA ALA A 5 2.12 3.80 -1.69
C ALA A 5 2.96 4.91 -1.04
N GLN A 6 3.50 4.69 0.16
CA GLN A 6 4.35 5.69 0.83
C GLN A 6 5.59 6.03 0.01
N PHE A 7 6.17 5.03 -0.67
CA PHE A 7 7.31 5.25 -1.55
C PHE A 7 6.97 6.22 -2.70
N ASP A 8 5.84 5.97 -3.37
CA ASP A 8 5.38 6.80 -4.49
C ASP A 8 5.02 8.20 -4.03
N LEU A 9 4.34 8.33 -2.90
CA LEU A 9 3.92 9.62 -2.36
C LEU A 9 5.11 10.45 -1.87
N ASN A 10 6.11 9.81 -1.28
CA ASN A 10 7.33 10.50 -0.87
C ASN A 10 8.08 11.06 -2.08
N PHE A 11 8.17 10.28 -3.16
CA PHE A 11 8.75 10.74 -4.41
C PHE A 11 7.97 11.94 -4.98
N LEU A 12 6.65 11.83 -5.05
CA LEU A 12 5.79 12.89 -5.56
C LEU A 12 5.88 14.16 -4.71
N PHE A 13 5.96 14.03 -3.39
CA PHE A 13 6.13 15.18 -2.50
C PHE A 13 7.36 16.00 -2.87
N TRP A 14 8.52 15.35 -3.00
CA TRP A 14 9.76 16.03 -3.32
C TRP A 14 9.81 16.55 -4.75
N PHE A 15 9.16 15.84 -5.69
CA PHE A 15 9.02 16.30 -7.07
C PHE A 15 8.17 17.56 -7.18
N LEU A 16 7.05 17.63 -6.44
CA LEU A 16 6.09 18.73 -6.53
C LEU A 16 6.50 19.96 -5.71
N ARG A 17 7.31 19.77 -4.69
CA ARG A 17 7.67 20.85 -3.76
C ARG A 17 8.28 22.08 -4.43
N PRO A 18 9.22 21.97 -5.38
CA PRO A 18 9.81 23.14 -6.04
C PRO A 18 8.79 23.98 -6.83
N PHE A 19 7.67 23.38 -7.21
CA PHE A 19 6.60 24.03 -7.98
C PHE A 19 5.47 24.55 -7.09
N ALA A 20 5.59 24.45 -5.77
CA ALA A 20 4.55 24.80 -4.80
C ALA A 20 3.23 24.03 -5.02
N LEU A 21 3.31 22.78 -5.47
CA LEU A 21 2.14 21.95 -5.82
C LEU A 21 1.88 20.81 -4.83
N VAL A 22 2.54 20.79 -3.67
CA VAL A 22 2.40 19.70 -2.69
C VAL A 22 0.95 19.53 -2.22
N ASP A 23 0.17 20.59 -2.18
CA ASP A 23 -1.21 20.54 -1.70
C ASP A 23 -2.13 19.69 -2.59
N VAL A 24 -1.73 19.40 -3.83
CA VAL A 24 -2.52 18.48 -4.69
C VAL A 24 -2.57 17.07 -4.11
N LEU A 25 -1.62 16.68 -3.26
CA LEU A 25 -1.59 15.38 -2.60
C LEU A 25 -2.65 15.24 -1.50
N LYS A 26 -3.31 16.31 -1.10
CA LYS A 26 -4.39 16.27 -0.11
C LYS A 26 -5.75 15.92 -0.70
N LYS A 27 -5.88 15.97 -2.03
CA LYS A 27 -7.17 15.79 -2.73
C LYS A 27 -7.55 14.32 -2.94
N PRO A 28 -6.65 13.43 -3.45
CA PRO A 28 -7.04 12.05 -3.72
C PRO A 28 -7.17 11.23 -2.44
N ARG A 29 -7.91 10.13 -2.55
CA ARG A 29 -7.94 9.07 -1.54
C ARG A 29 -6.89 8.03 -1.91
N PHE A 30 -6.30 7.40 -0.91
CA PHE A 30 -5.20 6.45 -1.11
C PHE A 30 -5.55 5.06 -0.62
N LEU A 31 -5.12 4.05 -1.36
CA LEU A 31 -5.20 2.65 -0.98
C LEU A 31 -3.85 2.00 -1.23
N ASP A 32 -3.24 1.50 -0.16
CA ASP A 32 -1.95 0.82 -0.23
C ASP A 32 -2.15 -0.69 -0.17
N ALA A 33 -1.98 -1.36 -1.30
CA ALA A 33 -2.11 -2.80 -1.39
C ALA A 33 -1.09 -3.54 -0.51
N LEU A 34 0.09 -2.96 -0.28
CA LEU A 34 1.09 -3.56 0.62
C LEU A 34 0.57 -3.61 2.06
N THR A 35 -0.09 -2.56 2.54
CA THR A 35 -0.69 -2.54 3.87
C THR A 35 -1.72 -3.67 4.02
N VAL A 36 -2.59 -3.84 3.02
CA VAL A 36 -3.57 -4.92 3.02
C VAL A 36 -2.90 -6.30 3.00
N TYR A 37 -1.90 -6.48 2.13
CA TYR A 37 -1.20 -7.74 2.01
C TYR A 37 -0.49 -8.14 3.31
N ARG A 38 0.16 -7.19 3.98
CA ARG A 38 0.83 -7.44 5.27
C ARG A 38 -0.12 -7.95 6.34
N ASP A 39 -1.37 -7.54 6.31
CA ASP A 39 -2.37 -8.03 7.26
C ASP A 39 -2.77 -9.48 6.99
N ARG A 40 -2.52 -10.00 5.79
CA ARG A 40 -3.07 -11.28 5.35
C ARG A 40 -2.04 -12.38 5.17
N ARG A 41 -0.78 -12.03 4.99
CA ARG A 41 0.31 -13.00 4.74
C ARG A 41 1.56 -12.62 5.49
N ASP A 42 2.37 -13.64 5.78
CA ASP A 42 3.65 -13.47 6.43
C ASP A 42 4.71 -12.95 5.46
N TYR A 43 5.80 -12.44 6.02
CA TYR A 43 6.98 -12.03 5.27
C TYR A 43 7.48 -13.20 4.38
N PRO A 44 7.94 -12.97 3.15
CA PRO A 44 8.26 -11.67 2.52
C PRO A 44 7.05 -10.98 1.88
N HIS A 45 7.16 -9.65 1.71
CA HIS A 45 6.04 -8.80 1.28
C HIS A 45 6.35 -7.97 0.02
N LYS A 46 7.22 -8.47 -0.87
CA LYS A 46 7.41 -7.83 -2.18
C LYS A 46 6.20 -8.09 -3.08
N LEU A 47 6.00 -7.26 -4.09
CA LEU A 47 4.89 -7.43 -5.04
C LEU A 47 4.92 -8.82 -5.69
N CYS A 48 6.09 -9.33 -6.07
CA CYS A 48 6.23 -10.67 -6.63
C CYS A 48 5.78 -11.77 -5.66
N ASN A 49 6.01 -11.59 -4.36
CA ASN A 49 5.53 -12.53 -3.35
C ASN A 49 4.01 -12.53 -3.25
N ALA A 50 3.38 -11.35 -3.34
CA ALA A 50 1.93 -11.22 -3.32
C ALA A 50 1.28 -11.85 -4.56
N ILE A 51 1.86 -11.62 -5.73
CA ILE A 51 1.42 -12.24 -6.99
C ILE A 51 1.43 -13.76 -6.86
N GLU A 52 2.51 -14.33 -6.33
CA GLU A 52 2.64 -15.77 -6.13
C GLU A 52 1.61 -16.29 -5.10
N ALA A 53 1.48 -15.61 -3.96
CA ALA A 53 0.60 -16.02 -2.88
C ALA A 53 -0.87 -16.09 -3.30
N TYR A 54 -1.30 -15.23 -4.22
CA TYR A 54 -2.66 -15.21 -4.74
C TYR A 54 -2.83 -15.94 -6.07
N GLY A 55 -1.78 -16.60 -6.56
CA GLY A 55 -1.85 -17.40 -7.77
C GLY A 55 -2.17 -16.60 -9.03
N LEU A 56 -1.67 -15.38 -9.14
CA LEU A 56 -1.97 -14.48 -10.26
C LEU A 56 -1.07 -14.79 -11.45
N THR A 57 -1.36 -15.89 -12.15
CA THR A 57 -0.52 -16.42 -13.22
C THR A 57 -0.40 -15.48 -14.42
N ASP A 58 -1.40 -14.61 -14.65
CA ASP A 58 -1.40 -13.66 -15.73
C ASP A 58 -0.75 -12.33 -15.38
N ALA A 59 -0.39 -12.14 -14.11
CA ALA A 59 0.26 -10.92 -13.67
C ALA A 59 1.74 -10.93 -14.03
N VAL A 60 2.23 -9.80 -14.56
CA VAL A 60 3.63 -9.61 -14.94
C VAL A 60 4.26 -8.59 -14.00
N ASN A 61 5.32 -9.02 -13.29
CA ASN A 61 6.14 -8.15 -12.46
C ASN A 61 7.50 -7.97 -13.13
N SER A 62 7.55 -7.09 -14.12
CA SER A 62 8.75 -6.84 -14.92
C SER A 62 9.58 -5.65 -14.42
N HIS A 63 9.20 -5.05 -13.29
CA HIS A 63 9.73 -3.78 -12.76
C HIS A 63 9.44 -2.58 -13.68
N ARG A 64 8.53 -2.75 -14.65
CA ARG A 64 8.00 -1.64 -15.45
C ARG A 64 6.75 -1.12 -14.78
N ALA A 65 6.63 0.20 -14.69
CA ALA A 65 5.56 0.87 -13.94
C ALA A 65 4.15 0.41 -14.36
N VAL A 66 3.92 0.23 -15.67
CA VAL A 66 2.61 -0.19 -16.20
C VAL A 66 2.28 -1.62 -15.77
N ASP A 67 3.25 -2.54 -15.88
CA ASP A 67 3.03 -3.94 -15.52
C ASP A 67 2.82 -4.10 -14.02
N ASP A 68 3.58 -3.37 -13.22
CA ASP A 68 3.44 -3.40 -11.76
C ASP A 68 2.11 -2.78 -11.31
N ALA A 69 1.66 -1.72 -11.98
CA ALA A 69 0.35 -1.12 -11.72
C ALA A 69 -0.80 -2.10 -12.04
N ARG A 70 -0.73 -2.79 -13.18
CA ARG A 70 -1.72 -3.81 -13.55
C ARG A 70 -1.73 -4.97 -12.58
N ALA A 71 -0.55 -5.45 -12.18
CA ALA A 71 -0.43 -6.50 -11.19
C ALA A 71 -1.03 -6.10 -9.85
N THR A 72 -0.85 -4.84 -9.45
CA THR A 72 -1.44 -4.30 -8.22
C THR A 72 -2.97 -4.29 -8.28
N VAL A 73 -3.56 -3.91 -9.43
CA VAL A 73 -5.02 -3.97 -9.61
C VAL A 73 -5.53 -5.39 -9.48
N GLN A 74 -4.89 -6.35 -10.16
CA GLN A 74 -5.26 -7.77 -10.08
C GLN A 74 -5.13 -8.30 -8.65
N LEU A 75 -4.08 -7.90 -7.93
CA LEU A 75 -3.89 -8.26 -6.53
C LEU A 75 -5.02 -7.72 -5.65
N LEU A 76 -5.40 -6.46 -5.82
CA LEU A 76 -6.49 -5.85 -5.06
C LEU A 76 -7.83 -6.55 -5.34
N GLU A 77 -8.09 -6.92 -6.58
CA GLU A 77 -9.28 -7.69 -6.94
C GLU A 77 -9.29 -9.06 -6.24
N ALA A 78 -8.17 -9.76 -6.23
CA ALA A 78 -8.03 -11.05 -5.55
C ALA A 78 -8.19 -10.92 -4.04
N MET A 79 -7.63 -9.89 -3.44
CA MET A 79 -7.76 -9.62 -2.01
C MET A 79 -9.20 -9.24 -1.63
N ALA A 80 -9.89 -8.47 -2.48
CA ALA A 80 -11.31 -8.16 -2.27
C ALA A 80 -12.19 -9.40 -2.35
N ALA A 81 -11.88 -10.33 -3.25
CA ALA A 81 -12.60 -11.60 -3.35
C ALA A 81 -12.36 -12.50 -2.13
N GLU A 82 -11.17 -12.46 -1.55
CA GLU A 82 -10.84 -13.21 -0.33
C GLU A 82 -11.58 -12.65 0.89
N ARG A 83 -11.60 -11.33 1.05
CA ARG A 83 -12.30 -10.62 2.12
C ARG A 83 -12.63 -9.21 1.66
N ASP A 84 -13.91 -8.86 1.69
CA ASP A 84 -14.42 -7.59 1.18
C ASP A 84 -14.30 -6.48 2.23
N ASP A 85 -13.09 -6.07 2.54
CA ASP A 85 -12.82 -5.03 3.53
C ASP A 85 -11.87 -3.94 3.05
N LEU A 86 -11.58 -3.87 1.75
CA LEU A 86 -10.62 -2.90 1.22
C LEU A 86 -10.99 -1.45 1.54
N ALA A 87 -12.28 -1.14 1.63
CA ALA A 87 -12.73 0.21 1.98
C ALA A 87 -12.24 0.66 3.36
N GLN A 88 -11.99 -0.27 4.27
CA GLN A 88 -11.47 0.02 5.61
C GLN A 88 -10.01 0.49 5.59
N TYR A 89 -9.30 0.22 4.51
CA TYR A 89 -7.89 0.62 4.34
C TYR A 89 -7.72 1.95 3.61
N ILE A 90 -8.79 2.60 3.21
CA ILE A 90 -8.70 3.90 2.53
C ILE A 90 -8.03 4.90 3.47
N ASP A 91 -6.98 5.56 2.96
CA ASP A 91 -6.16 6.53 3.69
C ASP A 91 -5.51 5.96 4.98
N LEU A 92 -5.24 4.66 5.01
CA LEU A 92 -4.59 3.98 6.11
C LEU A 92 -3.33 3.25 5.62
N PHE A 93 -2.17 3.66 6.12
CA PHE A 93 -0.89 3.03 5.79
C PHE A 93 -0.29 2.37 7.03
N GLY A 94 0.03 1.09 6.91
CA GLY A 94 0.79 0.38 7.92
C GLY A 94 2.26 0.80 7.89
N THR A 95 2.84 0.98 9.07
CA THR A 95 4.25 1.35 9.23
C THR A 95 5.04 0.25 9.92
N HIS A 96 6.36 0.27 9.74
CA HIS A 96 7.23 -0.67 10.45
C HIS A 96 7.13 -0.43 11.96
N PRO A 97 6.89 -1.47 12.80
CA PRO A 97 6.70 -1.27 14.24
C PRO A 97 7.88 -0.62 14.94
N LYS A 98 9.11 -0.89 14.45
CA LYS A 98 10.34 -0.38 15.05
C LYS A 98 10.85 0.89 14.39
N TYR A 99 10.80 0.95 13.05
CA TYR A 99 11.44 2.04 12.29
C TYR A 99 10.47 3.13 11.84
N GLY A 100 9.17 2.90 11.98
CA GLY A 100 8.15 3.90 11.63
C GLY A 100 8.03 4.16 10.15
N ILE A 101 7.84 5.43 9.80
CA ILE A 101 7.54 5.87 8.44
C ILE A 101 8.83 6.18 7.69
N SER A 102 8.89 5.75 6.43
CA SER A 102 9.96 6.13 5.52
C SER A 102 9.55 7.41 4.77
N GLY A 103 10.28 8.51 4.99
CA GLY A 103 10.05 9.77 4.31
C GLY A 103 8.98 10.65 4.96
N ARG A 104 8.30 11.46 4.14
CA ARG A 104 7.35 12.48 4.61
C ARG A 104 5.95 11.89 4.82
N LYS A 105 5.31 12.27 5.92
CA LYS A 105 3.90 11.97 6.16
C LYS A 105 3.01 12.79 5.22
N ILE A 106 2.01 12.12 4.66
CA ILE A 106 0.94 12.79 3.92
C ILE A 106 -0.19 13.10 4.90
N SER A 107 -0.58 14.36 4.99
CA SER A 107 -1.49 14.84 6.03
C SER A 107 -2.88 14.21 6.01
N SER A 108 -3.33 13.72 4.83
CA SER A 108 -4.63 13.06 4.67
C SER A 108 -4.61 11.56 4.98
N VAL A 109 -3.42 11.00 5.29
CA VAL A 109 -3.24 9.57 5.55
C VAL A 109 -3.04 9.34 7.04
N THR A 110 -3.70 8.30 7.56
CA THR A 110 -3.46 7.80 8.91
C THR A 110 -2.36 6.75 8.86
N TYR A 111 -1.31 6.95 9.66
CA TYR A 111 -0.20 6.01 9.77
C TYR A 111 -0.31 5.27 11.10
N HIS A 112 -0.24 3.95 11.04
CA HIS A 112 -0.31 3.13 12.25
C HIS A 112 0.72 2.00 12.18
N PRO A 113 1.46 1.72 13.28
CA PRO A 113 2.38 0.58 13.31
C PRO A 113 1.64 -0.72 13.01
N GLN A 114 2.19 -1.49 12.09
CA GLN A 114 1.60 -2.75 11.65
C GLN A 114 2.39 -3.92 12.26
N PRO A 115 1.84 -4.63 13.25
CA PRO A 115 2.59 -5.67 13.96
C PRO A 115 2.86 -6.87 13.07
N TYR A 116 3.95 -7.57 13.35
CA TYR A 116 4.30 -8.81 12.65
C TYR A 116 3.32 -9.94 12.93
N GLN A 117 2.90 -10.07 14.17
CA GLN A 117 1.89 -11.04 14.56
C GLN A 117 0.52 -10.37 14.53
N ARG A 118 -0.34 -10.87 13.67
CA ARG A 118 -1.64 -10.28 13.41
C ARG A 118 -2.73 -11.12 14.07
N THR A 119 -3.45 -10.50 14.98
CA THR A 119 -4.65 -11.08 15.56
C THR A 119 -5.91 -10.52 14.92
N VAL A 120 -5.83 -9.26 14.48
CA VAL A 120 -6.93 -8.52 13.84
C VAL A 120 -6.37 -7.65 12.71
N PRO A 121 -7.20 -7.25 11.74
CA PRO A 121 -6.77 -6.30 10.70
C PRO A 121 -6.34 -4.96 11.29
N LEU A 122 -5.44 -4.27 10.58
CA LEU A 122 -4.88 -3.00 11.03
C LEU A 122 -5.95 -1.96 11.38
N TYR A 123 -7.01 -1.87 10.58
CA TYR A 123 -8.08 -0.90 10.82
C TYR A 123 -8.83 -1.13 12.15
N GLU A 124 -8.76 -2.30 12.72
CA GLU A 124 -9.36 -2.58 14.04
C GLU A 124 -8.46 -2.16 15.20
N LEU A 125 -7.20 -1.79 14.92
CA LEU A 125 -6.26 -1.31 15.93
C LEU A 125 -6.31 0.21 16.13
N LEU A 126 -7.08 0.91 15.30
CA LEU A 126 -7.16 2.37 15.36
C LEU A 126 -7.96 2.88 16.55
#